data_0469d466d2909c5ad6da9ad8a0d3944b
#
_entry.id   0469d466d2909c5ad6da9ad8a0d3944b
#
_cell.length_a   1.000
_cell.length_b   1.000
_cell.length_c   1.000
_cell.angle_alpha   90.00
_cell.angle_beta   90.00
_cell.angle_gamma   90.00
#
_symmetry.space_group_name_H-M   'P 1'
#
loop_
_entity.id
_entity.type
_entity.pdbx_description
1 polymer ?
#
loop_
_entity_poly.entity_id
_entity_poly.type
_entity_poly.pdbx_seq_one_letter_code
_entity_poly.pdbx_strand_id
1 'polypeptide(L)'
;MSAADLMAVLFTKYLRYDFDAPENTANDHLVFSKGHASPLLYALYKAAGAIDDAELLTFREFGSRLQGHPTPELPWVDVATGSLGQGLPISVGIALAANRLEHSDLRVWVLCGDSELAEGSMWEAFEHAGFAKLDNLIAVVDVNRLGQRGPTMHEWDTSSLAARAAACGWDVQEIDGHDLDAIDAAYARAQEADRPAVIFARTKKGSGVAAVEDKENQHGKPLADPDAAVEELGGIRSLSVEVQSPPAPKPFEVKTATVERPSYELGEKVATRGAYGDALAWIGSIDEKVVALDGEVGNSTYAERFAAKHPDRFFEMYIAEQQMVAAAVGMQTRGWKPFASSFGAFLSRAYDFVRMAAISDADLKLCGSHVGVSIGPDGPSQMALEDIASLRAVFGSVVLYPSDANQTVQLLDAMRKHRGVSYLRTTREATPVLYDANDSFEIGGSHTVRSSDDDVITLIGAGITLRECLTAADELAGKGIAVRVIDLYSVKPVDAEAVIKAAKETGAVLTVEDHWAEGGIGEVVAGVLAGSGVSTKLERLAVTERPGSGPPVDLLAAAGIDAAHIVSAAERITSAR
;
A
#
# COMPACT_ATOMS: atom_id res chain seq x y z
N MET A 1 -27.21 -2.84 12.95
CA MET A 1 -28.19 -3.49 13.82
C MET A 1 -27.72 -4.89 14.19
N SER A 2 -27.32 -5.80 13.27
CA SER A 2 -26.83 -7.15 13.64
C SER A 2 -25.68 -7.15 14.65
N ALA A 3 -24.71 -6.29 14.49
CA ALA A 3 -23.53 -6.21 15.38
C ALA A 3 -23.68 -5.21 16.53
N ALA A 4 -24.88 -4.68 16.79
CA ALA A 4 -25.07 -3.64 17.81
C ALA A 4 -24.76 -4.14 19.21
N ASP A 5 -25.26 -5.33 19.57
CA ASP A 5 -25.04 -5.96 20.89
C ASP A 5 -23.57 -6.29 21.09
N LEU A 6 -22.90 -6.83 20.07
CA LEU A 6 -21.47 -7.12 20.08
C LEU A 6 -20.64 -5.87 20.41
N MET A 7 -20.90 -4.78 19.69
CA MET A 7 -20.13 -3.53 19.86
C MET A 7 -20.53 -2.78 21.14
N ALA A 8 -21.77 -2.89 21.60
CA ALA A 8 -22.17 -2.30 22.87
C ALA A 8 -21.44 -2.93 24.06
N VAL A 9 -21.32 -4.26 24.10
CA VAL A 9 -20.53 -4.96 25.14
C VAL A 9 -19.05 -4.59 25.03
N LEU A 10 -18.49 -4.50 23.81
CA LEU A 10 -17.10 -4.10 23.60
C LEU A 10 -16.83 -2.70 24.20
N PHE A 11 -17.63 -1.70 23.85
CA PHE A 11 -17.44 -0.31 24.30
C PHE A 11 -17.65 -0.14 25.80
N THR A 12 -18.57 -0.89 26.40
CA THR A 12 -18.89 -0.75 27.83
C THR A 12 -17.94 -1.46 28.76
N LYS A 13 -17.25 -2.54 28.28
CA LYS A 13 -16.51 -3.41 29.20
C LYS A 13 -15.07 -3.73 28.79
N TYR A 14 -14.71 -3.64 27.51
CA TYR A 14 -13.46 -4.23 27.03
C TYR A 14 -12.55 -3.28 26.28
N LEU A 15 -13.10 -2.35 25.47
CA LEU A 15 -12.31 -1.39 24.73
C LEU A 15 -11.66 -0.39 25.70
N ARG A 16 -10.35 -0.21 25.60
CA ARG A 16 -9.58 0.78 26.34
C ARG A 16 -9.15 1.88 25.37
N TYR A 17 -9.84 2.99 25.40
CA TYR A 17 -9.61 4.07 24.43
C TYR A 17 -9.91 5.44 25.03
N ASP A 18 -9.01 6.39 24.79
CA ASP A 18 -9.20 7.80 25.12
C ASP A 18 -9.59 8.57 23.86
N PHE A 19 -10.87 8.95 23.74
CA PHE A 19 -11.39 9.68 22.58
C PHE A 19 -10.92 11.13 22.51
N ASP A 20 -10.45 11.70 23.63
CA ASP A 20 -9.87 13.04 23.68
C ASP A 20 -8.37 13.04 23.31
N ALA A 21 -7.74 11.88 23.31
CA ALA A 21 -6.34 11.67 22.94
C ALA A 21 -6.18 10.49 21.95
N PRO A 22 -6.67 10.61 20.71
CA PRO A 22 -6.64 9.53 19.72
C PRO A 22 -5.23 9.06 19.37
N GLU A 23 -4.21 9.92 19.49
CA GLU A 23 -2.79 9.60 19.28
C GLU A 23 -2.11 8.92 20.47
N ASN A 24 -2.83 8.65 21.57
CA ASN A 24 -2.27 7.93 22.71
C ASN A 24 -1.86 6.52 22.28
N THR A 25 -0.57 6.21 22.33
CA THR A 25 -0.01 4.93 21.86
C THR A 25 -0.45 3.73 22.68
N ALA A 26 -1.12 3.93 23.82
CA ALA A 26 -1.68 2.88 24.64
C ALA A 26 -3.17 2.60 24.37
N ASN A 27 -3.81 3.35 23.49
CA ASN A 27 -5.16 3.05 23.01
C ASN A 27 -5.23 1.66 22.37
N ASP A 28 -6.28 0.91 22.62
CA ASP A 28 -6.63 -0.24 21.81
C ASP A 28 -7.01 0.20 20.41
N HIS A 29 -6.89 -0.68 19.42
CA HIS A 29 -7.34 -0.41 18.05
C HIS A 29 -8.68 -1.10 17.77
N LEU A 30 -9.57 -0.41 17.06
CA LEU A 30 -10.84 -0.97 16.61
C LEU A 30 -11.02 -0.75 15.11
N VAL A 31 -10.94 -1.84 14.35
CA VAL A 31 -11.10 -1.79 12.89
C VAL A 31 -12.44 -2.37 12.47
N PHE A 32 -13.27 -1.57 11.84
CA PHE A 32 -14.50 -2.02 11.21
C PHE A 32 -14.19 -2.53 9.79
N SER A 33 -13.78 -3.79 9.65
CA SER A 33 -13.50 -4.41 8.35
C SER A 33 -14.73 -4.39 7.44
N LYS A 34 -15.91 -4.65 8.01
CA LYS A 34 -17.19 -4.39 7.35
C LYS A 34 -17.57 -2.90 7.40
N GLY A 35 -16.82 -2.07 6.65
CA GLY A 35 -16.93 -0.60 6.69
C GLY A 35 -18.33 -0.05 6.40
N HIS A 36 -19.21 -0.82 5.73
CA HIS A 36 -20.61 -0.45 5.54
C HIS A 36 -21.44 -0.44 6.85
N ALA A 37 -20.87 -0.93 7.97
CA ALA A 37 -21.45 -0.76 9.30
C ALA A 37 -21.12 0.61 9.93
N SER A 38 -20.63 1.56 9.15
CA SER A 38 -20.32 2.94 9.57
C SER A 38 -21.41 3.61 10.40
N PRO A 39 -22.74 3.45 10.14
CA PRO A 39 -23.76 4.03 11.01
C PRO A 39 -23.69 3.52 12.46
N LEU A 40 -23.33 2.25 12.65
CA LEU A 40 -23.10 1.69 13.99
C LEU A 40 -21.87 2.33 14.63
N LEU A 41 -20.75 2.42 13.90
CA LEU A 41 -19.52 3.04 14.40
C LEU A 41 -19.76 4.49 14.86
N TYR A 42 -20.45 5.28 14.05
CA TYR A 42 -20.73 6.68 14.38
C TYR A 42 -21.71 6.82 15.55
N ALA A 43 -22.67 5.91 15.68
CA ALA A 43 -23.54 5.85 16.84
C ALA A 43 -22.76 5.51 18.13
N LEU A 44 -21.73 4.65 18.06
CA LEU A 44 -20.84 4.34 19.16
C LEU A 44 -19.97 5.55 19.54
N TYR A 45 -19.42 6.27 18.56
CA TYR A 45 -18.68 7.50 18.79
C TYR A 45 -19.54 8.58 19.46
N LYS A 46 -20.81 8.70 19.03
CA LYS A 46 -21.76 9.58 19.70
C LYS A 46 -22.03 9.14 21.15
N ALA A 47 -22.24 7.86 21.38
CA ALA A 47 -22.44 7.34 22.73
C ALA A 47 -21.22 7.52 23.64
N ALA A 48 -20.00 7.44 23.09
CA ALA A 48 -18.75 7.72 23.79
C ALA A 48 -18.46 9.23 23.97
N GLY A 49 -19.29 10.11 23.37
CA GLY A 49 -19.12 11.55 23.48
C GLY A 49 -18.11 12.16 22.49
N ALA A 50 -17.57 11.38 21.57
CA ALA A 50 -16.59 11.83 20.58
C ALA A 50 -17.21 12.72 19.49
N ILE A 51 -18.50 12.52 19.17
CA ILE A 51 -19.30 13.38 18.29
C ILE A 51 -20.64 13.71 18.95
N ASP A 52 -21.27 14.79 18.54
CA ASP A 52 -22.59 15.17 19.04
C ASP A 52 -23.73 14.75 18.10
N ASP A 53 -24.98 15.02 18.51
CA ASP A 53 -26.16 14.68 17.71
C ASP A 53 -26.23 15.50 16.42
N ALA A 54 -25.75 16.75 16.42
CA ALA A 54 -25.77 17.60 15.23
C ALA A 54 -24.81 17.07 14.17
N GLU A 55 -23.64 16.62 14.57
CA GLU A 55 -22.67 15.98 13.67
C GLU A 55 -23.18 14.64 13.18
N LEU A 56 -23.75 13.79 14.05
CA LEU A 56 -24.28 12.47 13.66
C LEU A 56 -25.31 12.58 12.52
N LEU A 57 -26.12 13.64 12.52
CA LEU A 57 -27.13 13.89 11.50
C LEU A 57 -26.54 14.29 10.14
N THR A 58 -25.25 14.65 10.06
CA THR A 58 -24.59 14.97 8.79
C THR A 58 -24.10 13.72 8.02
N PHE A 59 -24.43 12.52 8.49
CA PHE A 59 -24.01 11.28 7.85
C PHE A 59 -24.31 11.26 6.34
N ARG A 60 -23.26 11.07 5.52
CA ARG A 60 -23.31 11.09 4.06
C ARG A 60 -23.69 12.44 3.42
N GLU A 61 -23.72 13.52 4.15
CA GLU A 61 -23.87 14.85 3.57
C GLU A 61 -22.56 15.30 2.91
N PHE A 62 -22.66 16.13 1.88
CA PHE A 62 -21.47 16.67 1.21
C PHE A 62 -20.63 17.50 2.17
N GLY A 63 -19.35 17.18 2.29
CA GLY A 63 -18.40 17.84 3.20
C GLY A 63 -18.41 17.31 4.65
N SER A 64 -19.27 16.36 4.97
CA SER A 64 -19.23 15.67 6.27
C SER A 64 -18.08 14.67 6.34
N ARG A 65 -17.39 14.63 7.48
CA ARG A 65 -16.40 13.57 7.77
C ARG A 65 -17.04 12.22 8.12
N LEU A 66 -18.36 12.20 8.38
CA LEU A 66 -19.13 10.96 8.57
C LEU A 66 -19.51 10.35 7.22
N GLN A 67 -18.53 9.79 6.54
CA GLN A 67 -18.68 9.24 5.20
C GLN A 67 -19.42 7.90 5.22
N GLY A 68 -19.85 7.44 4.04
CA GLY A 68 -20.57 6.17 3.89
C GLY A 68 -19.80 4.92 4.37
N HIS A 69 -18.47 5.02 4.40
CA HIS A 69 -17.53 4.07 4.98
C HIS A 69 -16.50 4.88 5.77
N PRO A 70 -15.99 4.36 6.90
CA PRO A 70 -15.08 5.14 7.75
C PRO A 70 -13.74 5.40 7.07
N THR A 71 -13.21 6.60 7.28
CA THR A 71 -11.89 7.03 6.80
C THR A 71 -11.15 7.78 7.91
N PRO A 72 -9.82 7.95 7.82
CA PRO A 72 -9.03 8.74 8.77
C PRO A 72 -9.32 10.25 8.80
N GLU A 73 -10.32 10.74 8.10
CA GLU A 73 -10.94 12.05 8.36
C GLU A 73 -11.45 12.15 9.83
N LEU A 74 -11.77 11.00 10.40
CA LEU A 74 -12.04 10.83 11.82
C LEU A 74 -10.76 10.37 12.52
N PRO A 75 -10.26 11.08 13.54
CA PRO A 75 -8.99 10.75 14.19
C PRO A 75 -9.00 9.40 14.95
N TRP A 76 -10.17 8.82 15.15
CA TRP A 76 -10.38 7.52 15.80
C TRP A 76 -10.43 6.35 14.81
N VAL A 77 -10.22 6.62 13.52
CA VAL A 77 -10.24 5.62 12.44
C VAL A 77 -8.82 5.44 11.91
N ASP A 78 -8.22 4.29 12.16
CA ASP A 78 -6.84 4.00 11.77
C ASP A 78 -6.64 3.95 10.25
N VAL A 79 -7.59 3.33 9.55
CA VAL A 79 -7.53 3.11 8.09
C VAL A 79 -8.92 3.18 7.46
N ALA A 80 -8.97 3.60 6.22
CA ALA A 80 -10.18 3.53 5.41
C ALA A 80 -10.56 2.08 5.15
N THR A 81 -11.85 1.76 5.34
CA THR A 81 -12.41 0.44 5.03
C THR A 81 -13.61 0.56 4.11
N GLY A 82 -14.16 -0.58 3.67
CA GLY A 82 -15.28 -0.63 2.72
C GLY A 82 -14.98 -1.51 1.52
N SER A 83 -13.72 -1.62 1.10
CA SER A 83 -13.25 -2.74 0.29
C SER A 83 -13.06 -3.93 1.23
N LEU A 84 -13.96 -4.93 1.12
CA LEU A 84 -14.00 -6.05 2.05
C LEU A 84 -12.73 -6.93 1.94
N GLY A 85 -12.38 -7.59 3.04
CA GLY A 85 -11.18 -8.43 3.12
C GLY A 85 -9.90 -7.66 3.47
N GLN A 86 -9.99 -6.41 3.92
CA GLN A 86 -8.81 -5.59 4.23
C GLN A 86 -8.60 -5.34 5.72
N GLY A 87 -9.66 -5.17 6.50
CA GLY A 87 -9.51 -4.78 7.90
C GLY A 87 -8.75 -5.78 8.75
N LEU A 88 -9.02 -7.08 8.61
CA LEU A 88 -8.29 -8.11 9.36
C LEU A 88 -6.82 -8.22 8.93
N PRO A 89 -6.46 -8.28 7.63
CA PRO A 89 -5.07 -8.24 7.18
C PRO A 89 -4.28 -7.02 7.68
N ILE A 90 -4.89 -5.83 7.66
CA ILE A 90 -4.26 -4.61 8.20
C ILE A 90 -4.07 -4.73 9.72
N SER A 91 -5.05 -5.26 10.42
CA SER A 91 -5.01 -5.46 11.86
C SER A 91 -3.92 -6.44 12.30
N VAL A 92 -3.56 -7.42 11.47
CA VAL A 92 -2.37 -8.26 11.67
C VAL A 92 -1.11 -7.39 11.75
N GLY A 93 -0.98 -6.39 10.88
CA GLY A 93 0.15 -5.45 10.91
C GLY A 93 0.18 -4.59 12.17
N ILE A 94 -0.97 -4.08 12.62
CA ILE A 94 -1.11 -3.34 13.88
C ILE A 94 -0.69 -4.23 15.06
N ALA A 95 -1.22 -5.46 15.11
CA ALA A 95 -0.93 -6.42 16.18
C ALA A 95 0.54 -6.85 16.19
N LEU A 96 1.16 -7.07 15.02
CA LEU A 96 2.60 -7.35 14.89
C LEU A 96 3.46 -6.21 15.45
N ALA A 97 3.15 -4.96 15.07
CA ALA A 97 3.88 -3.79 15.56
C ALA A 97 3.77 -3.68 17.09
N ALA A 98 2.57 -3.74 17.62
CA ALA A 98 2.32 -3.65 19.05
C ALA A 98 3.01 -4.78 19.85
N ASN A 99 2.89 -6.03 19.37
CA ASN A 99 3.40 -7.20 20.07
C ASN A 99 4.93 -7.36 19.92
N ARG A 100 5.46 -7.31 18.68
CA ARG A 100 6.86 -7.63 18.37
C ARG A 100 7.81 -6.46 18.49
N LEU A 101 7.35 -5.25 18.12
CA LEU A 101 8.21 -4.07 18.07
C LEU A 101 8.10 -3.20 19.33
N GLU A 102 6.90 -3.09 19.89
CA GLU A 102 6.61 -2.17 21.01
C GLU A 102 6.46 -2.89 22.35
N HIS A 103 6.22 -4.21 22.33
CA HIS A 103 5.90 -5.00 23.54
C HIS A 103 4.77 -4.35 24.36
N SER A 104 3.74 -3.91 23.65
CA SER A 104 2.58 -3.23 24.20
C SER A 104 1.49 -4.21 24.58
N ASP A 105 0.70 -3.87 25.62
CA ASP A 105 -0.42 -4.66 26.13
C ASP A 105 -1.75 -4.31 25.45
N LEU A 106 -1.72 -3.44 24.39
CA LEU A 106 -2.91 -3.05 23.66
C LEU A 106 -3.55 -4.23 22.91
N ARG A 107 -4.84 -4.13 22.71
CA ARG A 107 -5.62 -5.09 21.93
C ARG A 107 -6.01 -4.50 20.59
N VAL A 108 -6.10 -5.35 19.58
CA VAL A 108 -6.62 -5.01 18.27
C VAL A 108 -7.92 -5.77 18.04
N TRP A 109 -9.02 -5.04 18.01
CA TRP A 109 -10.36 -5.57 17.80
C TRP A 109 -10.78 -5.34 16.34
N VAL A 110 -11.32 -6.38 15.71
CA VAL A 110 -11.72 -6.28 14.29
C VAL A 110 -13.15 -6.79 14.15
N LEU A 111 -14.05 -5.93 13.64
CA LEU A 111 -15.39 -6.34 13.27
C LEU A 111 -15.43 -6.77 11.80
N CYS A 112 -15.55 -8.07 11.56
CA CYS A 112 -15.64 -8.68 10.24
C CYS A 112 -17.07 -9.06 9.86
N GLY A 113 -17.34 -9.22 8.57
CA GLY A 113 -18.58 -9.79 8.06
C GLY A 113 -18.42 -11.25 7.63
N ASP A 114 -19.52 -12.00 7.63
CA ASP A 114 -19.57 -13.39 7.17
C ASP A 114 -19.31 -13.54 5.66
N SER A 115 -19.91 -12.69 4.82
CA SER A 115 -19.62 -12.63 3.39
C SER A 115 -18.17 -12.30 3.07
N GLU A 116 -17.55 -11.48 3.91
CA GLU A 116 -16.15 -11.03 3.78
C GLU A 116 -15.17 -12.20 3.86
N LEU A 117 -15.52 -13.29 4.54
CA LEU A 117 -14.69 -14.49 4.61
C LEU A 117 -14.56 -15.26 3.29
N ALA A 118 -15.25 -14.83 2.22
CA ALA A 118 -14.99 -15.30 0.87
C ALA A 118 -13.72 -14.72 0.25
N GLU A 119 -13.21 -13.59 0.79
CA GLU A 119 -11.96 -12.97 0.34
C GLU A 119 -10.74 -13.81 0.74
N GLY A 120 -9.82 -14.01 -0.24
CA GLY A 120 -8.60 -14.79 0.02
C GLY A 120 -7.68 -14.14 1.04
N SER A 121 -7.62 -12.80 1.03
CA SER A 121 -6.82 -12.01 1.97
C SER A 121 -7.18 -12.24 3.44
N MET A 122 -8.44 -12.56 3.74
CA MET A 122 -8.85 -12.94 5.09
C MET A 122 -8.12 -14.20 5.55
N TRP A 123 -7.97 -15.19 4.67
CA TRP A 123 -7.30 -16.45 4.99
C TRP A 123 -5.78 -16.30 5.03
N GLU A 124 -5.18 -15.43 4.23
CA GLU A 124 -3.80 -15.02 4.42
C GLU A 124 -3.60 -14.43 5.83
N ALA A 125 -4.53 -13.57 6.29
CA ALA A 125 -4.48 -12.99 7.63
C ALA A 125 -4.65 -14.03 8.75
N PHE A 126 -5.59 -14.97 8.60
CA PHE A 126 -5.77 -16.07 9.57
C PHE A 126 -4.49 -16.89 9.70
N GLU A 127 -3.86 -17.28 8.59
CA GLU A 127 -2.62 -18.05 8.58
C GLU A 127 -1.48 -17.29 9.27
N HIS A 128 -1.25 -16.04 8.86
CA HIS A 128 -0.15 -15.22 9.40
C HIS A 128 -0.31 -14.89 10.88
N ALA A 129 -1.53 -14.52 11.32
CA ALA A 129 -1.77 -14.21 12.72
C ALA A 129 -1.60 -15.43 13.63
N GLY A 130 -2.09 -16.60 13.19
CA GLY A 130 -1.92 -17.85 13.91
C GLY A 130 -0.46 -18.31 13.99
N PHE A 131 0.25 -18.24 12.84
CA PHE A 131 1.69 -18.54 12.79
C PHE A 131 2.50 -17.63 13.72
N ALA A 132 2.20 -16.32 13.70
CA ALA A 132 2.86 -15.35 14.56
C ALA A 132 2.37 -15.39 16.02
N LYS A 133 1.31 -16.15 16.34
CA LYS A 133 0.68 -16.24 17.67
C LYS A 133 0.35 -14.88 18.26
N LEU A 134 -0.39 -14.07 17.51
CA LEU A 134 -0.76 -12.71 17.91
C LEU A 134 -1.90 -12.73 18.94
N ASP A 135 -1.56 -12.93 20.20
CA ASP A 135 -2.49 -13.02 21.35
C ASP A 135 -3.21 -11.69 21.65
N ASN A 136 -2.77 -10.61 21.01
CA ASN A 136 -3.37 -9.30 21.11
C ASN A 136 -4.38 -8.98 19.98
N LEU A 137 -4.66 -9.94 19.07
CA LEU A 137 -5.59 -9.77 17.95
C LEU A 137 -6.89 -10.55 18.19
N ILE A 138 -8.02 -9.84 18.16
CA ILE A 138 -9.35 -10.42 18.37
C ILE A 138 -10.27 -10.05 17.22
N ALA A 139 -10.69 -11.05 16.44
CA ALA A 139 -11.64 -10.88 15.35
C ALA A 139 -13.07 -11.27 15.81
N VAL A 140 -14.04 -10.42 15.56
CA VAL A 140 -15.46 -10.67 15.80
C VAL A 140 -16.16 -10.73 14.45
N VAL A 141 -16.65 -11.91 14.08
CA VAL A 141 -17.34 -12.13 12.82
C VAL A 141 -18.85 -12.06 13.05
N ASP A 142 -19.48 -11.04 12.49
CA ASP A 142 -20.93 -10.86 12.50
C ASP A 142 -21.58 -11.80 11.47
N VAL A 143 -21.98 -12.99 11.92
CA VAL A 143 -22.59 -14.04 11.08
C VAL A 143 -24.09 -13.82 11.01
N ASN A 144 -24.51 -12.87 10.17
CA ASN A 144 -25.91 -12.51 10.01
C ASN A 144 -26.60 -13.21 8.81
N ARG A 145 -25.94 -14.16 8.17
CA ARG A 145 -26.33 -15.00 7.04
C ARG A 145 -26.69 -14.29 5.73
N LEU A 146 -26.83 -12.97 5.71
CA LEU A 146 -27.28 -12.21 4.55
C LEU A 146 -26.20 -11.26 4.03
N GLY A 147 -25.71 -11.54 2.84
CA GLY A 147 -24.87 -10.63 2.07
C GLY A 147 -25.62 -9.43 1.50
N GLN A 148 -25.05 -8.79 0.51
CA GLN A 148 -25.68 -7.65 -0.17
C GLN A 148 -26.88 -8.07 -1.02
N ARG A 149 -26.82 -9.23 -1.65
CA ARG A 149 -27.78 -9.70 -2.63
C ARG A 149 -28.74 -10.77 -2.10
N GLY A 150 -28.30 -11.60 -1.17
CA GLY A 150 -29.04 -12.74 -0.64
C GLY A 150 -28.24 -13.49 0.41
N PRO A 151 -28.55 -14.76 0.67
CA PRO A 151 -27.84 -15.59 1.63
C PRO A 151 -26.33 -15.66 1.35
N THR A 152 -25.53 -15.72 2.41
CA THR A 152 -24.10 -15.99 2.32
C THR A 152 -23.84 -17.47 2.03
N MET A 153 -22.61 -17.81 1.63
CA MET A 153 -22.24 -19.18 1.23
C MET A 153 -22.54 -20.24 2.32
N HIS A 154 -22.37 -19.87 3.58
CA HIS A 154 -22.51 -20.77 4.73
C HIS A 154 -23.73 -20.42 5.61
N GLU A 155 -24.41 -19.34 5.34
CA GLU A 155 -25.49 -18.82 6.19
C GLU A 155 -25.08 -18.79 7.68
N TRP A 156 -25.83 -19.50 8.55
CA TRP A 156 -25.51 -19.62 9.98
C TRP A 156 -24.68 -20.88 10.32
N ASP A 157 -24.33 -21.70 9.32
CA ASP A 157 -23.42 -22.83 9.55
C ASP A 157 -21.97 -22.35 9.54
N THR A 158 -21.44 -22.11 10.71
CA THR A 158 -20.07 -21.65 10.92
C THR A 158 -19.06 -22.79 11.02
N SER A 159 -19.48 -24.05 10.99
CA SER A 159 -18.66 -25.22 11.30
C SER A 159 -17.39 -25.32 10.44
N SER A 160 -17.49 -25.09 9.12
CA SER A 160 -16.34 -25.12 8.22
C SER A 160 -15.40 -23.93 8.41
N LEU A 161 -15.95 -22.75 8.71
CA LEU A 161 -15.17 -21.54 8.95
C LEU A 161 -14.42 -21.64 10.26
N ALA A 162 -15.10 -22.11 11.33
CA ALA A 162 -14.52 -22.37 12.63
C ALA A 162 -13.38 -23.40 12.56
N ALA A 163 -13.60 -24.52 11.84
CA ALA A 163 -12.58 -25.54 11.65
C ALA A 163 -11.34 -25.01 10.92
N ARG A 164 -11.53 -24.18 9.88
CA ARG A 164 -10.42 -23.54 9.14
C ARG A 164 -9.64 -22.56 10.02
N ALA A 165 -10.31 -21.71 10.76
CA ALA A 165 -9.66 -20.78 11.69
C ALA A 165 -8.88 -21.51 12.79
N ALA A 166 -9.44 -22.58 13.34
CA ALA A 166 -8.75 -23.44 14.31
C ALA A 166 -7.50 -24.11 13.72
N ALA A 167 -7.58 -24.57 12.46
CA ALA A 167 -6.44 -25.15 11.75
C ALA A 167 -5.32 -24.12 11.51
N CYS A 168 -5.64 -22.84 11.35
CA CYS A 168 -4.69 -21.74 11.30
C CYS A 168 -4.12 -21.37 12.69
N GLY A 169 -4.51 -22.03 13.77
CA GLY A 169 -3.95 -21.82 15.12
C GLY A 169 -4.66 -20.77 15.96
N TRP A 170 -5.89 -20.40 15.63
CA TRP A 170 -6.69 -19.46 16.40
C TRP A 170 -7.47 -20.12 17.55
N ASP A 171 -7.71 -19.38 18.63
CA ASP A 171 -8.75 -19.72 19.61
C ASP A 171 -10.10 -19.36 19.01
N VAL A 172 -10.96 -20.38 18.84
CA VAL A 172 -12.24 -20.22 18.13
C VAL A 172 -13.40 -20.36 19.10
N GLN A 173 -14.33 -19.42 18.97
CA GLN A 173 -15.57 -19.43 19.74
C GLN A 173 -16.77 -19.23 18.81
N GLU A 174 -17.86 -19.94 19.08
CA GLU A 174 -19.14 -19.79 18.37
C GLU A 174 -20.21 -19.42 19.39
N ILE A 175 -20.91 -18.29 19.21
CA ILE A 175 -21.88 -17.76 20.17
C ILE A 175 -23.18 -17.30 19.50
N ASP A 176 -24.23 -17.14 20.29
CA ASP A 176 -25.36 -16.28 19.94
C ASP A 176 -24.95 -14.81 20.11
N GLY A 177 -24.90 -14.06 19.00
CA GLY A 177 -24.46 -12.67 18.99
C GLY A 177 -25.53 -11.66 19.48
N HIS A 178 -26.64 -12.15 20.00
CA HIS A 178 -27.68 -11.36 20.68
C HIS A 178 -27.81 -11.71 22.17
N ASP A 179 -27.09 -12.72 22.67
CA ASP A 179 -26.98 -13.05 24.09
C ASP A 179 -25.81 -12.27 24.71
N LEU A 180 -26.14 -11.24 25.52
CA LEU A 180 -25.17 -10.35 26.14
C LEU A 180 -24.21 -11.08 27.09
N ASP A 181 -24.68 -12.12 27.79
CA ASP A 181 -23.86 -12.91 28.72
C ASP A 181 -22.90 -13.81 27.92
N ALA A 182 -23.33 -14.37 26.80
CA ALA A 182 -22.47 -15.14 25.90
C ALA A 182 -21.39 -14.26 25.24
N ILE A 183 -21.74 -13.04 24.83
CA ILE A 183 -20.77 -12.06 24.27
C ILE A 183 -19.73 -11.69 25.33
N ASP A 184 -20.18 -11.36 26.55
CA ASP A 184 -19.30 -10.99 27.66
C ASP A 184 -18.30 -12.11 27.99
N ALA A 185 -18.79 -13.34 28.12
CA ALA A 185 -17.96 -14.51 28.38
C ALA A 185 -16.94 -14.77 27.24
N ALA A 186 -17.37 -14.58 26.00
CA ALA A 186 -16.49 -14.77 24.85
C ALA A 186 -15.37 -13.71 24.78
N TYR A 187 -15.66 -12.46 25.06
CA TYR A 187 -14.65 -11.40 25.08
C TYR A 187 -13.66 -11.58 26.25
N ALA A 188 -14.15 -11.94 27.43
CA ALA A 188 -13.30 -12.26 28.57
C ALA A 188 -12.31 -13.39 28.22
N ARG A 189 -12.82 -14.49 27.63
CA ARG A 189 -11.97 -15.62 27.20
C ARG A 189 -10.98 -15.21 26.11
N ALA A 190 -11.40 -14.40 25.12
CA ALA A 190 -10.53 -13.95 24.05
C ALA A 190 -9.35 -13.11 24.54
N GLN A 191 -9.53 -12.33 25.63
CA GLN A 191 -8.45 -11.56 26.24
C GLN A 191 -7.42 -12.41 26.99
N GLU A 192 -7.79 -13.62 27.42
CA GLU A 192 -6.93 -14.55 28.15
C GLU A 192 -6.22 -15.56 27.22
N ALA A 193 -6.55 -15.55 25.91
CA ALA A 193 -5.97 -16.47 24.96
C ALA A 193 -4.47 -16.20 24.74
N ASP A 194 -3.68 -17.28 24.57
CA ASP A 194 -2.24 -17.23 24.24
C ASP A 194 -1.94 -17.18 22.74
N ARG A 195 -2.97 -16.89 21.93
CA ARG A 195 -2.98 -16.89 20.47
C ARG A 195 -4.11 -15.98 19.97
N PRO A 196 -4.15 -15.65 18.67
CA PRO A 196 -5.24 -14.81 18.16
C PRO A 196 -6.59 -15.50 18.39
N ALA A 197 -7.62 -14.71 18.73
CA ALA A 197 -8.95 -15.20 19.00
C ALA A 197 -9.95 -14.77 17.92
N VAL A 198 -10.85 -15.69 17.51
CA VAL A 198 -11.96 -15.37 16.61
C VAL A 198 -13.28 -15.83 17.22
N ILE A 199 -14.25 -14.94 17.19
CA ILE A 199 -15.59 -15.15 17.71
C ILE A 199 -16.58 -15.11 16.54
N PHE A 200 -17.13 -16.26 16.16
CA PHE A 200 -18.23 -16.36 15.20
C PHE A 200 -19.55 -16.13 15.93
N ALA A 201 -20.08 -14.91 15.83
CA ALA A 201 -21.30 -14.50 16.49
C ALA A 201 -22.49 -14.62 15.54
N ARG A 202 -23.39 -15.56 15.79
CA ARG A 202 -24.61 -15.72 15.01
C ARG A 202 -25.57 -14.59 15.36
N THR A 203 -25.93 -13.78 14.37
CA THR A 203 -26.79 -12.63 14.53
C THR A 203 -27.91 -12.63 13.50
N LYS A 204 -28.81 -11.66 13.58
CA LYS A 204 -29.84 -11.40 12.57
C LYS A 204 -29.62 -10.03 11.95
N LYS A 205 -29.57 -9.97 10.62
CA LYS A 205 -29.52 -8.71 9.92
C LYS A 205 -30.79 -7.91 10.20
N GLY A 206 -30.64 -6.63 10.59
CA GLY A 206 -31.79 -5.80 10.93
C GLY A 206 -32.43 -6.12 12.29
N SER A 207 -31.74 -6.83 13.18
CA SER A 207 -32.24 -7.24 14.50
C SER A 207 -32.88 -6.08 15.27
N GLY A 208 -34.02 -6.35 15.91
CA GLY A 208 -34.79 -5.41 16.70
C GLY A 208 -35.81 -4.56 15.90
N VAL A 209 -35.87 -4.69 14.58
CA VAL A 209 -36.86 -3.98 13.74
C VAL A 209 -37.57 -4.98 12.83
N ALA A 210 -38.78 -5.38 13.20
CA ALA A 210 -39.54 -6.45 12.53
C ALA A 210 -39.77 -6.20 11.02
N ALA A 211 -39.82 -4.93 10.60
CA ALA A 211 -39.96 -4.56 9.20
C ALA A 211 -38.77 -5.04 8.32
N VAL A 212 -37.55 -5.19 8.87
CA VAL A 212 -36.33 -5.51 8.12
C VAL A 212 -35.53 -6.67 8.70
N GLU A 213 -35.91 -7.17 9.88
CA GLU A 213 -35.19 -8.28 10.55
C GLU A 213 -35.20 -9.53 9.66
N ASP A 214 -33.98 -10.06 9.42
CA ASP A 214 -33.72 -11.27 8.65
C ASP A 214 -34.34 -11.28 7.23
N LYS A 215 -34.53 -10.10 6.63
CA LYS A 215 -35.10 -9.95 5.28
C LYS A 215 -34.02 -9.65 4.25
N GLU A 216 -34.09 -10.35 3.13
CA GLU A 216 -33.25 -10.10 1.97
C GLU A 216 -33.50 -8.71 1.37
N ASN A 217 -32.55 -8.23 0.57
CA ASN A 217 -32.63 -6.96 -0.16
C ASN A 217 -32.78 -5.70 0.71
N GLN A 218 -32.42 -5.78 2.00
CA GLN A 218 -32.42 -4.62 2.92
C GLN A 218 -31.02 -4.04 3.16
N HIS A 219 -29.99 -4.58 2.52
CA HIS A 219 -28.61 -4.12 2.70
C HIS A 219 -28.41 -2.68 2.20
N GLY A 220 -27.94 -1.80 3.09
CA GLY A 220 -27.62 -0.40 2.76
C GLY A 220 -28.80 0.48 2.39
N LYS A 221 -30.03 0.02 2.61
CA LYS A 221 -31.24 0.80 2.33
C LYS A 221 -31.71 1.56 3.58
N PRO A 222 -32.22 2.79 3.41
CA PRO A 222 -32.93 3.49 4.47
C PRO A 222 -34.19 2.70 4.89
N LEU A 223 -34.58 2.81 6.14
CA LEU A 223 -35.86 2.28 6.61
C LEU A 223 -37.02 3.05 5.95
N ALA A 224 -38.05 2.34 5.57
CA ALA A 224 -39.25 2.95 4.96
C ALA A 224 -40.04 3.80 5.97
N ASP A 225 -40.06 3.37 7.23
CA ASP A 225 -40.65 4.08 8.36
C ASP A 225 -39.67 4.10 9.53
N PRO A 226 -38.79 5.13 9.62
CA PRO A 226 -37.80 5.24 10.69
C PRO A 226 -38.43 5.53 12.05
N ASP A 227 -39.58 6.26 12.09
CA ASP A 227 -40.24 6.62 13.35
C ASP A 227 -40.84 5.38 14.04
N ALA A 228 -41.49 4.51 13.28
CA ALA A 228 -41.99 3.22 13.78
C ALA A 228 -40.83 2.33 14.28
N ALA A 229 -39.72 2.31 13.57
CA ALA A 229 -38.53 1.54 14.00
C ALA A 229 -37.92 2.09 15.31
N VAL A 230 -37.89 3.40 15.47
CA VAL A 230 -37.43 4.05 16.71
C VAL A 230 -38.37 3.72 17.88
N GLU A 231 -39.68 3.73 17.66
CA GLU A 231 -40.68 3.35 18.67
C GLU A 231 -40.52 1.89 19.08
N GLU A 232 -40.37 0.97 18.09
CA GLU A 232 -40.12 -0.46 18.33
C GLU A 232 -38.86 -0.72 19.15
N LEU A 233 -37.79 0.07 18.94
CA LEU A 233 -36.55 0.02 19.71
C LEU A 233 -36.63 0.70 21.09
N GLY A 234 -37.80 1.20 21.48
CA GLY A 234 -38.06 1.83 22.80
C GLY A 234 -37.81 3.32 22.87
N GLY A 235 -37.87 4.00 21.71
CA GLY A 235 -37.75 5.45 21.59
C GLY A 235 -36.31 5.97 21.60
N ILE A 236 -36.17 7.29 21.37
CA ILE A 236 -34.86 7.95 21.43
C ILE A 236 -34.42 8.08 22.88
N ARG A 237 -33.21 7.62 23.16
CA ARG A 237 -32.58 7.70 24.48
C ARG A 237 -31.22 8.39 24.36
N SER A 238 -31.00 9.40 25.19
CA SER A 238 -29.69 10.08 25.31
C SER A 238 -28.79 9.25 26.23
N LEU A 239 -28.25 8.14 25.69
CA LEU A 239 -27.32 7.27 26.41
C LEU A 239 -25.88 7.75 26.15
N SER A 240 -25.06 7.72 27.19
CA SER A 240 -23.62 7.84 27.12
C SER A 240 -22.96 6.56 27.61
N VAL A 241 -21.80 6.24 27.07
CA VAL A 241 -20.98 5.10 27.46
C VAL A 241 -19.65 5.65 27.96
N GLU A 242 -19.25 5.25 29.15
CA GLU A 242 -17.90 5.47 29.66
C GLU A 242 -17.01 4.33 29.16
N VAL A 243 -16.13 4.63 28.19
CA VAL A 243 -15.15 3.68 27.67
C VAL A 243 -13.97 3.62 28.65
N GLN A 244 -13.39 2.43 28.82
CA GLN A 244 -12.27 2.27 29.75
C GLN A 244 -11.06 3.10 29.28
N SER A 245 -10.41 3.78 30.22
CA SER A 245 -9.17 4.48 29.94
C SER A 245 -8.03 3.51 29.63
N PRO A 246 -7.18 3.81 28.63
CA PRO A 246 -5.99 3.01 28.36
C PRO A 246 -4.98 3.13 29.51
N PRO A 247 -4.04 2.18 29.65
CA PRO A 247 -2.92 2.34 30.57
C PRO A 247 -2.03 3.53 30.16
N ALA A 248 -1.11 3.93 31.04
CA ALA A 248 -0.14 4.96 30.69
C ALA A 248 0.74 4.48 29.51
N PRO A 249 0.98 5.31 28.49
CA PRO A 249 1.80 4.94 27.34
C PRO A 249 3.23 4.64 27.78
N LYS A 250 3.81 3.56 27.24
CA LYS A 250 5.23 3.27 27.41
C LYS A 250 6.02 4.14 26.43
N PRO A 251 7.01 4.93 26.89
CA PRO A 251 7.82 5.73 25.98
C PRO A 251 8.64 4.81 25.06
N PHE A 252 8.60 5.08 23.76
CA PHE A 252 9.49 4.47 22.79
C PHE A 252 10.59 5.48 22.44
N GLU A 253 11.82 5.23 22.91
CA GLU A 253 12.96 6.07 22.58
C GLU A 253 13.52 5.66 21.22
N VAL A 254 13.45 6.55 20.23
CA VAL A 254 14.08 6.34 18.92
C VAL A 254 15.58 6.63 19.06
N LYS A 255 16.40 5.60 18.89
CA LYS A 255 17.86 5.77 18.82
C LYS A 255 18.25 6.03 17.37
N THR A 256 19.06 7.04 17.14
CA THR A 256 19.67 7.33 15.86
C THR A 256 21.16 7.03 15.93
N ALA A 257 21.67 6.27 14.97
CA ALA A 257 23.10 6.04 14.83
C ALA A 257 23.62 6.79 13.59
N THR A 258 24.83 7.29 13.66
CA THR A 258 25.53 7.78 12.47
C THR A 258 26.27 6.60 11.85
N VAL A 259 25.81 6.17 10.69
CA VAL A 259 26.40 5.07 9.91
C VAL A 259 26.70 5.62 8.52
N GLU A 260 27.87 5.27 7.98
CA GLU A 260 28.26 5.69 6.64
C GLU A 260 27.26 5.19 5.60
N ARG A 261 26.87 6.11 4.69
CA ARG A 261 25.96 5.82 3.59
C ARG A 261 26.66 4.92 2.56
N PRO A 262 26.01 3.86 2.06
CA PRO A 262 26.55 3.09 0.95
C PRO A 262 26.87 3.98 -0.24
N SER A 263 28.01 3.73 -0.89
CA SER A 263 28.48 4.44 -2.07
C SER A 263 29.22 3.49 -3.00
N TYR A 264 29.21 3.79 -4.28
CA TYR A 264 29.79 2.98 -5.34
C TYR A 264 30.64 3.85 -6.25
N GLU A 265 31.73 3.27 -6.76
CA GLU A 265 32.68 3.98 -7.63
C GLU A 265 32.08 4.19 -9.04
N LEU A 266 32.40 5.32 -9.68
CA LEU A 266 31.98 5.59 -11.06
C LEU A 266 32.47 4.49 -12.01
N GLY A 267 31.57 3.95 -12.82
CA GLY A 267 31.83 2.85 -13.75
C GLY A 267 31.77 1.45 -13.14
N GLU A 268 31.69 1.31 -11.82
CA GLU A 268 31.43 0.02 -11.17
C GLU A 268 30.10 -0.55 -11.65
N LYS A 269 30.02 -1.87 -11.88
CA LYS A 269 28.77 -2.51 -12.31
C LYS A 269 27.99 -3.01 -11.11
N VAL A 270 26.87 -2.37 -10.83
CA VAL A 270 25.98 -2.70 -9.71
C VAL A 270 24.53 -2.74 -10.18
N ALA A 271 23.79 -3.77 -9.77
CA ALA A 271 22.33 -3.82 -10.00
C ALA A 271 21.61 -2.92 -9.00
N THR A 272 20.61 -2.15 -9.46
CA THR A 272 19.86 -1.23 -8.57
C THR A 272 19.15 -1.98 -7.44
N ARG A 273 18.72 -3.23 -7.65
CA ARG A 273 18.19 -4.09 -6.56
C ARG A 273 19.23 -4.41 -5.48
N GLY A 274 20.51 -4.56 -5.85
CA GLY A 274 21.60 -4.76 -4.89
C GLY A 274 21.85 -3.51 -4.06
N ALA A 275 21.89 -2.34 -4.71
CA ALA A 275 22.00 -1.04 -4.04
C ALA A 275 20.77 -0.76 -3.13
N TYR A 276 19.58 -1.20 -3.53
CA TYR A 276 18.39 -1.17 -2.68
C TYR A 276 18.60 -1.93 -1.36
N GLY A 277 19.10 -3.17 -1.42
CA GLY A 277 19.35 -3.97 -0.23
C GLY A 277 20.36 -3.33 0.73
N ASP A 278 21.46 -2.75 0.21
CA ASP A 278 22.45 -2.04 1.02
C ASP A 278 21.87 -0.76 1.64
N ALA A 279 21.13 -0.01 0.85
CA ALA A 279 20.46 1.21 1.30
C ALA A 279 19.38 0.90 2.35
N LEU A 280 18.60 -0.16 2.18
CA LEU A 280 17.58 -0.58 3.14
C LEU A 280 18.21 -0.95 4.49
N ALA A 281 19.28 -1.73 4.48
CA ALA A 281 20.04 -2.07 5.68
C ALA A 281 20.67 -0.83 6.36
N TRP A 282 21.12 0.13 5.56
CA TRP A 282 21.65 1.39 6.06
C TRP A 282 20.58 2.26 6.69
N ILE A 283 19.45 2.52 6.01
CA ILE A 283 18.36 3.35 6.58
C ILE A 283 17.79 2.74 7.86
N GLY A 284 17.73 1.40 7.96
CA GLY A 284 17.39 0.71 9.19
C GLY A 284 18.36 0.97 10.34
N SER A 285 19.61 1.28 10.04
CA SER A 285 20.63 1.60 11.06
C SER A 285 20.56 3.05 11.56
N ILE A 286 20.10 3.97 10.71
CA ILE A 286 20.01 5.41 11.06
C ILE A 286 18.62 5.83 11.52
N ASP A 287 17.60 4.96 11.35
CA ASP A 287 16.22 5.22 11.74
C ASP A 287 15.58 3.92 12.26
N GLU A 288 15.43 3.84 13.60
CA GLU A 288 14.88 2.65 14.26
C GLU A 288 13.38 2.42 13.95
N LYS A 289 12.68 3.43 13.41
CA LYS A 289 11.30 3.27 12.98
C LYS A 289 11.17 2.55 11.63
N VAL A 290 12.26 2.35 10.90
CA VAL A 290 12.25 1.59 9.65
C VAL A 290 12.11 0.10 9.94
N VAL A 291 11.12 -0.52 9.32
CA VAL A 291 10.88 -1.97 9.29
C VAL A 291 10.84 -2.45 7.84
N ALA A 292 11.25 -3.69 7.60
CA ALA A 292 11.21 -4.27 6.27
C ALA A 292 10.33 -5.52 6.24
N LEU A 293 9.54 -5.64 5.18
CA LEU A 293 8.71 -6.81 4.88
C LEU A 293 9.11 -7.34 3.49
N ASP A 294 9.14 -8.66 3.33
CA ASP A 294 9.46 -9.28 2.03
C ASP A 294 8.54 -10.49 1.76
N GLY A 295 8.21 -10.69 0.50
CA GLY A 295 7.31 -11.76 0.03
C GLY A 295 8.04 -13.03 -0.37
N GLU A 296 8.97 -13.54 0.45
CA GLU A 296 9.77 -14.75 0.22
C GLU A 296 10.69 -14.66 -1.03
N VAL A 297 11.11 -13.44 -1.36
CA VAL A 297 12.04 -13.17 -2.48
C VAL A 297 13.23 -12.32 -2.03
N GLY A 298 13.52 -12.33 -0.73
CA GLY A 298 14.58 -11.50 -0.09
C GLY A 298 15.97 -11.72 -0.68
N ASN A 299 16.29 -12.91 -1.20
CA ASN A 299 17.52 -13.22 -1.94
C ASN A 299 17.57 -12.54 -3.33
N SER A 300 16.45 -12.15 -3.87
CA SER A 300 16.32 -11.47 -5.17
C SER A 300 16.15 -9.97 -5.05
N THR A 301 15.38 -9.51 -4.07
CA THR A 301 15.22 -8.08 -3.72
C THR A 301 16.42 -7.55 -2.94
N TYR A 302 17.22 -8.43 -2.36
CA TYR A 302 18.26 -8.16 -1.36
C TYR A 302 17.76 -7.58 -0.03
N ALA A 303 16.46 -7.67 0.26
CA ALA A 303 15.90 -7.33 1.57
C ALA A 303 16.50 -8.19 2.71
N GLU A 304 17.04 -9.36 2.39
CA GLU A 304 17.80 -10.22 3.31
C GLU A 304 19.00 -9.50 3.97
N ARG A 305 19.56 -8.43 3.34
CA ARG A 305 20.63 -7.62 3.95
C ARG A 305 20.13 -6.82 5.15
N PHE A 306 18.89 -6.35 5.08
CA PHE A 306 18.21 -5.75 6.22
C PHE A 306 17.93 -6.81 7.30
N ALA A 307 17.42 -7.97 6.94
CA ALA A 307 17.15 -9.07 7.86
C ALA A 307 18.42 -9.49 8.64
N ALA A 308 19.56 -9.59 7.94
CA ALA A 308 20.84 -9.94 8.57
C ALA A 308 21.31 -8.89 9.60
N LYS A 309 21.00 -7.61 9.39
CA LYS A 309 21.46 -6.50 10.24
C LYS A 309 20.44 -6.11 11.32
N HIS A 310 19.15 -6.28 11.03
CA HIS A 310 18.03 -5.86 11.87
C HIS A 310 16.95 -6.96 11.96
N PRO A 311 17.30 -8.17 12.45
CA PRO A 311 16.38 -9.32 12.42
C PRO A 311 15.07 -9.08 13.18
N ASP A 312 15.08 -8.30 14.25
CA ASP A 312 13.89 -8.00 15.05
C ASP A 312 12.91 -7.03 14.37
N ARG A 313 13.32 -6.42 13.24
CA ARG A 313 12.53 -5.45 12.46
C ARG A 313 12.31 -5.91 11.01
N PHE A 314 12.63 -7.16 10.72
CA PHE A 314 12.35 -7.80 9.45
C PHE A 314 11.20 -8.80 9.60
N PHE A 315 10.26 -8.75 8.68
CA PHE A 315 9.10 -9.61 8.66
C PHE A 315 9.04 -10.37 7.33
N GLU A 316 9.26 -11.67 7.40
CA GLU A 316 9.01 -12.56 6.28
C GLU A 316 7.50 -12.78 6.13
N MET A 317 6.96 -12.35 5.00
CA MET A 317 5.52 -12.38 4.74
C MET A 317 5.15 -13.51 3.77
N TYR A 318 6.09 -14.38 3.46
CA TYR A 318 5.91 -15.51 2.57
C TYR A 318 5.27 -15.13 1.22
N ILE A 319 4.68 -16.07 0.49
CA ILE A 319 4.03 -15.78 -0.79
C ILE A 319 2.59 -15.31 -0.55
N ALA A 320 2.45 -14.17 0.11
CA ALA A 320 1.17 -13.54 0.48
C ALA A 320 1.26 -12.02 0.34
N GLU A 321 1.31 -11.52 -0.90
CA GLU A 321 1.57 -10.11 -1.19
C GLU A 321 0.45 -9.19 -0.66
N GLN A 322 -0.79 -9.66 -0.61
CA GLN A 322 -1.90 -8.92 -0.02
C GLN A 322 -1.67 -8.70 1.48
N GLN A 323 -1.33 -9.78 2.20
CA GLN A 323 -1.03 -9.69 3.64
C GLN A 323 0.22 -8.86 3.91
N MET A 324 1.25 -8.94 3.06
CA MET A 324 2.46 -8.14 3.18
C MET A 324 2.16 -6.64 3.13
N VAL A 325 1.43 -6.20 2.11
CA VAL A 325 1.08 -4.78 1.96
C VAL A 325 0.10 -4.35 3.05
N ALA A 326 -0.87 -5.18 3.40
CA ALA A 326 -1.79 -4.91 4.50
C ALA A 326 -1.07 -4.76 5.84
N ALA A 327 -0.13 -5.65 6.16
CA ALA A 327 0.68 -5.55 7.38
C ALA A 327 1.51 -4.27 7.40
N ALA A 328 2.11 -3.88 6.27
CA ALA A 328 2.82 -2.62 6.15
C ALA A 328 1.90 -1.42 6.45
N VAL A 329 0.68 -1.41 5.89
CA VAL A 329 -0.34 -0.38 6.20
C VAL A 329 -0.72 -0.39 7.68
N GLY A 330 -0.83 -1.56 8.31
CA GLY A 330 -1.11 -1.67 9.74
C GLY A 330 0.05 -1.15 10.61
N MET A 331 1.29 -1.48 10.28
CA MET A 331 2.46 -1.04 11.05
C MET A 331 2.63 0.49 11.02
N GLN A 332 2.32 1.15 9.89
CA GLN A 332 2.45 2.61 9.80
C GLN A 332 1.44 3.35 10.70
N THR A 333 0.27 2.78 11.03
CA THR A 333 -0.67 3.41 11.98
C THR A 333 -0.05 3.55 13.37
N ARG A 334 0.95 2.71 13.67
CA ARG A 334 1.76 2.76 14.90
C ARG A 334 3.01 3.63 14.77
N GLY A 335 3.12 4.42 13.67
CA GLY A 335 4.24 5.32 13.42
C GLY A 335 5.53 4.62 12.97
N TRP A 336 5.47 3.34 12.56
CA TRP A 336 6.57 2.64 11.90
C TRP A 336 6.65 3.06 10.43
N LYS A 337 7.84 2.90 9.83
CA LYS A 337 8.11 3.22 8.42
C LYS A 337 8.36 1.92 7.66
N PRO A 338 7.32 1.26 7.17
CA PRO A 338 7.44 -0.03 6.51
C PRO A 338 7.94 0.11 5.07
N PHE A 339 8.91 -0.73 4.72
CA PHE A 339 9.39 -0.97 3.36
C PHE A 339 8.99 -2.39 2.96
N ALA A 340 8.04 -2.54 2.05
CA ALA A 340 7.56 -3.83 1.58
C ALA A 340 8.14 -4.13 0.19
N SER A 341 8.81 -5.27 0.07
CA SER A 341 9.58 -5.67 -1.11
C SER A 341 9.04 -6.95 -1.75
N SER A 342 8.87 -6.94 -3.06
CA SER A 342 8.60 -8.12 -3.88
C SER A 342 9.05 -7.85 -5.32
N PHE A 343 8.71 -8.75 -6.26
CA PHE A 343 8.83 -8.41 -7.68
C PHE A 343 7.75 -7.40 -8.07
N GLY A 344 8.09 -6.46 -8.95
CA GLY A 344 7.14 -5.46 -9.43
C GLY A 344 5.87 -6.10 -10.01
N ALA A 345 6.01 -7.21 -10.73
CA ALA A 345 4.88 -7.97 -11.27
C ALA A 345 3.94 -8.51 -10.18
N PHE A 346 4.49 -8.99 -9.06
CA PHE A 346 3.71 -9.65 -8.00
C PHE A 346 2.98 -8.67 -7.09
N LEU A 347 3.45 -7.42 -6.99
CA LEU A 347 2.73 -6.36 -6.29
C LEU A 347 1.33 -6.10 -6.87
N SER A 348 1.08 -6.52 -8.10
CA SER A 348 -0.25 -6.45 -8.72
C SER A 348 -1.34 -7.18 -7.93
N ARG A 349 -1.00 -8.26 -7.17
CA ARG A 349 -1.94 -8.97 -6.29
C ARG A 349 -2.44 -8.10 -5.14
N ALA A 350 -1.61 -7.16 -4.68
CA ALA A 350 -1.93 -6.28 -3.56
C ALA A 350 -2.46 -4.90 -4.00
N TYR A 351 -2.80 -4.71 -5.28
CA TYR A 351 -3.13 -3.39 -5.83
C TYR A 351 -4.27 -2.69 -5.09
N ASP A 352 -5.32 -3.41 -4.69
CA ASP A 352 -6.43 -2.81 -3.93
C ASP A 352 -5.98 -2.31 -2.55
N PHE A 353 -5.08 -3.02 -1.87
CA PHE A 353 -4.47 -2.57 -0.61
C PHE A 353 -3.65 -1.29 -0.81
N VAL A 354 -2.91 -1.16 -1.91
CA VAL A 354 -2.16 0.06 -2.25
C VAL A 354 -3.11 1.23 -2.55
N ARG A 355 -4.20 0.97 -3.27
CA ARG A 355 -5.25 1.97 -3.55
C ARG A 355 -5.89 2.47 -2.25
N MET A 356 -6.25 1.56 -1.34
CA MET A 356 -6.86 1.89 -0.06
C MET A 356 -5.88 2.53 0.91
N ALA A 357 -4.58 2.19 0.83
CA ALA A 357 -3.54 2.88 1.57
C ALA A 357 -3.48 4.38 1.26
N ALA A 358 -3.62 4.74 -0.03
CA ALA A 358 -3.69 6.14 -0.44
C ALA A 358 -4.95 6.87 0.08
N ILE A 359 -6.09 6.18 0.18
CA ILE A 359 -7.32 6.74 0.76
C ILE A 359 -7.18 6.87 2.29
N SER A 360 -6.32 6.07 2.89
CA SER A 360 -6.00 6.10 4.33
C SER A 360 -4.88 7.08 4.69
N ASP A 361 -4.35 7.86 3.74
CA ASP A 361 -3.15 8.71 3.91
C ASP A 361 -1.96 7.93 4.52
N ALA A 362 -1.87 6.65 4.19
CA ALA A 362 -0.86 5.76 4.76
C ALA A 362 0.55 6.06 4.28
N ASP A 363 1.52 5.95 5.17
CA ASP A 363 2.94 6.08 4.88
C ASP A 363 3.55 4.73 4.47
N LEU A 364 3.33 4.34 3.20
CA LEU A 364 3.69 3.04 2.64
C LEU A 364 4.85 3.15 1.64
N LYS A 365 5.92 2.38 1.84
CA LYS A 365 7.07 2.30 0.93
C LYS A 365 7.09 0.93 0.24
N LEU A 366 7.02 0.93 -1.08
CA LEU A 366 7.05 -0.28 -1.90
C LEU A 366 8.33 -0.33 -2.72
N CYS A 367 8.96 -1.49 -2.83
CA CYS A 367 10.01 -1.77 -3.78
C CYS A 367 9.59 -2.92 -4.70
N GLY A 368 9.46 -2.63 -6.00
CA GLY A 368 9.26 -3.61 -7.05
C GLY A 368 10.59 -3.94 -7.73
N SER A 369 11.08 -5.15 -7.51
CA SER A 369 12.28 -5.67 -8.17
C SER A 369 11.92 -6.41 -9.47
N HIS A 370 12.92 -6.74 -10.27
CA HIS A 370 12.75 -7.53 -11.51
C HIS A 370 11.78 -6.88 -12.50
N VAL A 371 11.98 -5.58 -12.75
CA VAL A 371 11.13 -4.82 -13.65
C VAL A 371 11.66 -4.80 -15.08
N GLY A 372 10.76 -4.63 -16.04
CA GLY A 372 11.09 -4.48 -17.45
C GLY A 372 11.57 -5.76 -18.15
N VAL A 373 11.86 -5.65 -19.44
CA VAL A 373 12.30 -6.79 -20.27
C VAL A 373 13.72 -7.26 -19.94
N SER A 374 14.53 -6.40 -19.35
CA SER A 374 15.94 -6.68 -19.01
C SER A 374 16.14 -7.73 -17.92
N ILE A 375 15.06 -8.22 -17.28
CA ILE A 375 15.18 -9.36 -16.35
C ILE A 375 15.62 -10.65 -17.06
N GLY A 376 15.35 -10.77 -18.35
CA GLY A 376 15.94 -11.76 -19.21
C GLY A 376 15.24 -13.14 -19.21
N PRO A 377 15.93 -14.22 -18.79
CA PRO A 377 15.48 -15.61 -19.03
C PRO A 377 14.22 -16.01 -18.24
N ASP A 378 13.87 -15.31 -17.17
CA ASP A 378 12.69 -15.64 -16.37
C ASP A 378 11.37 -15.44 -17.14
N GLY A 379 11.39 -14.59 -18.16
CA GLY A 379 10.29 -14.43 -19.11
C GLY A 379 9.15 -13.54 -18.64
N PRO A 380 8.09 -13.40 -19.45
CA PRO A 380 7.08 -12.34 -19.32
C PRO A 380 6.24 -12.39 -18.06
N SER A 381 6.06 -13.56 -17.44
CA SER A 381 5.28 -13.66 -16.19
C SER A 381 5.96 -13.00 -14.99
N GLN A 382 7.26 -12.73 -15.10
CA GLN A 382 8.07 -12.11 -14.05
C GLN A 382 8.39 -10.64 -14.36
N MET A 383 8.23 -10.22 -15.63
CA MET A 383 8.47 -8.86 -16.08
C MET A 383 7.35 -7.94 -15.62
N ALA A 384 7.68 -6.92 -14.85
CA ALA A 384 6.73 -5.86 -14.54
C ALA A 384 6.77 -4.84 -15.69
N LEU A 385 5.74 -4.85 -16.52
CA LEU A 385 5.60 -3.92 -17.66
C LEU A 385 4.39 -2.99 -17.52
N GLU A 386 3.59 -3.16 -16.47
CA GLU A 386 2.40 -2.39 -16.11
C GLU A 386 2.53 -1.68 -14.75
N ASP A 387 3.63 -1.85 -14.07
CA ASP A 387 3.84 -1.36 -12.70
C ASP A 387 3.82 0.18 -12.61
N ILE A 388 4.52 0.87 -13.52
CA ILE A 388 4.49 2.34 -13.59
C ILE A 388 3.05 2.83 -13.79
N ALA A 389 2.32 2.29 -14.75
CA ALA A 389 0.95 2.68 -15.06
C ALA A 389 0.04 2.53 -13.84
N SER A 390 0.10 1.35 -13.19
CA SER A 390 -0.72 1.01 -12.04
C SER A 390 -0.43 1.94 -10.85
N LEU A 391 0.83 2.11 -10.50
CA LEU A 391 1.23 2.91 -9.34
C LEU A 391 1.07 4.42 -9.57
N ARG A 392 1.21 4.90 -10.82
CA ARG A 392 0.90 6.29 -11.19
C ARG A 392 -0.58 6.62 -11.03
N ALA A 393 -1.47 5.67 -11.25
CA ALA A 393 -2.91 5.87 -11.09
C ALA A 393 -3.35 6.05 -9.63
N VAL A 394 -2.53 5.64 -8.67
CA VAL A 394 -2.82 5.79 -7.23
C VAL A 394 -2.71 7.27 -6.84
N PHE A 395 -3.73 7.77 -6.14
CA PHE A 395 -3.77 9.16 -5.67
C PHE A 395 -2.57 9.49 -4.78
N GLY A 396 -1.93 10.64 -5.02
CA GLY A 396 -0.82 11.13 -4.19
C GLY A 396 0.45 10.28 -4.20
N SER A 397 0.51 9.19 -4.98
CA SER A 397 1.69 8.31 -4.99
C SER A 397 2.93 8.97 -5.58
N VAL A 398 4.09 8.51 -5.13
CA VAL A 398 5.41 8.76 -5.72
C VAL A 398 5.87 7.51 -6.47
N VAL A 399 6.39 7.68 -7.70
CA VAL A 399 6.92 6.60 -8.54
C VAL A 399 8.31 6.97 -9.02
N LEU A 400 9.32 6.20 -8.60
CA LEU A 400 10.73 6.44 -8.83
C LEU A 400 11.37 5.28 -9.59
N TYR A 401 12.19 5.59 -10.57
CA TYR A 401 12.93 4.61 -11.36
C TYR A 401 14.40 5.01 -11.48
N PRO A 402 15.25 4.65 -10.50
CA PRO A 402 16.67 4.96 -10.52
C PRO A 402 17.42 4.28 -11.66
N SER A 403 18.42 4.96 -12.20
CA SER A 403 19.25 4.49 -13.31
C SER A 403 20.55 3.85 -12.87
N ASP A 404 21.00 4.11 -11.63
CA ASP A 404 22.21 3.51 -11.06
C ASP A 404 22.13 3.28 -9.54
N ALA A 405 23.22 2.75 -9.00
CA ALA A 405 23.30 2.37 -7.59
C ALA A 405 23.32 3.57 -6.64
N ASN A 406 24.10 4.62 -6.92
CA ASN A 406 24.18 5.81 -6.06
C ASN A 406 22.85 6.57 -6.03
N GLN A 407 22.19 6.69 -7.14
CA GLN A 407 20.86 7.29 -7.23
C GLN A 407 19.83 6.46 -6.45
N THR A 408 19.90 5.11 -6.52
CA THR A 408 19.04 4.21 -5.75
C THR A 408 19.14 4.47 -4.24
N VAL A 409 20.37 4.58 -3.72
CA VAL A 409 20.61 4.83 -2.28
C VAL A 409 19.99 6.16 -1.85
N GLN A 410 20.13 7.20 -2.65
CA GLN A 410 19.63 8.53 -2.31
C GLN A 410 18.11 8.63 -2.42
N LEU A 411 17.52 8.03 -3.46
CA LEU A 411 16.08 8.00 -3.63
C LEU A 411 15.39 7.18 -2.54
N LEU A 412 16.02 6.12 -2.05
CA LEU A 412 15.46 5.36 -0.92
C LEU A 412 15.46 6.20 0.37
N ASP A 413 16.50 7.00 0.64
CA ASP A 413 16.49 7.92 1.78
C ASP A 413 15.47 9.05 1.60
N ALA A 414 15.26 9.54 0.37
CA ALA A 414 14.20 10.49 0.07
C ALA A 414 12.81 9.89 0.35
N MET A 415 12.57 8.63 -0.05
CA MET A 415 11.34 7.90 0.27
C MET A 415 11.13 7.74 1.78
N ARG A 416 12.17 7.42 2.56
CA ARG A 416 12.10 7.31 4.03
C ARG A 416 11.61 8.60 4.68
N LYS A 417 11.93 9.75 4.11
CA LYS A 417 11.55 11.09 4.60
C LYS A 417 10.20 11.57 4.06
N HIS A 418 9.78 11.04 2.92
CA HIS A 418 8.51 11.39 2.30
C HIS A 418 7.35 10.68 3.02
N ARG A 419 6.23 11.37 3.26
CA ARG A 419 4.99 10.77 3.76
C ARG A 419 4.06 10.44 2.59
N GLY A 420 3.47 9.26 2.61
CA GLY A 420 2.54 8.80 1.59
C GLY A 420 3.01 7.52 0.90
N VAL A 421 2.24 7.07 -0.08
CA VAL A 421 2.56 5.87 -0.88
C VAL A 421 3.71 6.19 -1.83
N SER A 422 4.81 5.45 -1.71
CA SER A 422 5.97 5.59 -2.59
C SER A 422 6.37 4.24 -3.17
N TYR A 423 6.76 4.22 -4.44
CA TYR A 423 7.20 3.04 -5.16
C TYR A 423 8.57 3.27 -5.79
N LEU A 424 9.50 2.37 -5.52
CA LEU A 424 10.82 2.32 -6.15
C LEU A 424 10.90 1.12 -7.09
N ARG A 425 11.22 1.39 -8.34
CA ARG A 425 11.37 0.40 -9.40
C ARG A 425 12.83 -0.01 -9.53
N THR A 426 13.21 -1.29 -9.35
CA THR A 426 14.60 -1.76 -9.40
C THR A 426 14.79 -2.89 -10.41
N THR A 427 15.97 -2.90 -11.04
CA THR A 427 16.32 -3.85 -12.09
C THR A 427 17.22 -4.96 -11.61
N ARG A 428 17.22 -6.09 -12.34
CA ARG A 428 18.09 -7.25 -12.09
C ARG A 428 19.49 -7.07 -12.67
N GLU A 429 19.59 -6.42 -13.84
CA GLU A 429 20.85 -6.24 -14.55
C GLU A 429 21.79 -5.28 -13.81
N ALA A 430 23.06 -5.64 -13.73
CA ALA A 430 24.10 -4.76 -13.19
C ALA A 430 24.51 -3.76 -14.27
N THR A 431 24.31 -2.48 -13.99
CA THR A 431 24.67 -1.35 -14.86
C THR A 431 25.85 -0.57 -14.29
N PRO A 432 26.63 0.10 -15.13
CA PRO A 432 27.67 1.01 -14.65
C PRO A 432 27.08 2.14 -13.80
N VAL A 433 27.76 2.48 -12.71
CA VAL A 433 27.45 3.65 -11.90
C VAL A 433 27.77 4.92 -12.70
N LEU A 434 26.79 5.79 -12.85
CA LEU A 434 26.83 7.01 -13.66
C LEU A 434 27.06 8.27 -12.81
N TYR A 435 26.56 8.28 -11.59
CA TYR A 435 26.52 9.45 -10.72
C TYR A 435 27.51 9.34 -9.58
N ASP A 436 28.08 10.48 -9.17
CA ASP A 436 28.90 10.55 -7.96
C ASP A 436 28.01 10.35 -6.72
N ALA A 437 28.57 9.75 -5.68
CA ALA A 437 27.85 9.52 -4.44
C ALA A 437 27.36 10.82 -3.75
N ASN A 438 27.94 11.98 -4.11
CA ASN A 438 27.56 13.30 -3.59
C ASN A 438 26.54 14.05 -4.48
N ASP A 439 26.20 13.51 -5.65
CA ASP A 439 25.11 14.07 -6.46
C ASP A 439 23.81 14.01 -5.66
N SER A 440 22.89 14.92 -5.92
CA SER A 440 21.62 15.04 -5.18
C SER A 440 20.42 14.70 -6.07
N PHE A 441 19.53 13.88 -5.54
CA PHE A 441 18.32 13.44 -6.23
C PHE A 441 17.09 13.65 -5.33
N GLU A 442 16.16 14.46 -5.81
CA GLU A 442 14.92 14.79 -5.09
C GLU A 442 13.71 14.16 -5.77
N ILE A 443 12.68 13.86 -4.97
CA ILE A 443 11.37 13.44 -5.51
C ILE A 443 10.80 14.59 -6.35
N GLY A 444 10.44 14.29 -7.59
CA GLY A 444 9.94 15.29 -8.55
C GLY A 444 11.02 15.86 -9.45
N GLY A 445 12.29 15.47 -9.28
CA GLY A 445 13.40 15.92 -10.11
C GLY A 445 13.68 15.05 -11.32
N SER A 446 14.55 15.55 -12.16
CA SER A 446 15.21 14.84 -13.27
C SER A 446 16.68 15.26 -13.35
N HIS A 447 17.50 14.54 -14.12
CA HIS A 447 18.89 14.93 -14.30
C HIS A 447 19.25 15.00 -15.79
N THR A 448 19.78 16.14 -16.24
CA THR A 448 20.32 16.27 -17.60
C THR A 448 21.75 15.72 -17.62
N VAL A 449 21.91 14.49 -18.12
CA VAL A 449 23.18 13.77 -18.13
C VAL A 449 24.12 14.26 -19.22
N ARG A 450 23.54 14.73 -20.33
CA ARG A 450 24.28 15.25 -21.48
C ARG A 450 23.53 16.42 -22.10
N SER A 451 24.23 17.48 -22.44
CA SER A 451 23.68 18.61 -23.19
C SER A 451 24.76 19.42 -23.87
N SER A 452 24.37 20.10 -24.95
CA SER A 452 25.17 21.12 -25.64
C SER A 452 24.23 22.24 -26.17
N ASP A 453 24.82 23.35 -26.63
CA ASP A 453 24.04 24.45 -27.22
C ASP A 453 23.49 24.10 -28.62
N ASP A 454 24.07 23.08 -29.25
CA ASP A 454 23.70 22.63 -30.61
C ASP A 454 22.69 21.48 -30.63
N ASP A 455 22.15 21.09 -29.46
CA ASP A 455 21.23 19.97 -29.35
C ASP A 455 19.97 20.16 -30.22
N VAL A 456 19.68 19.16 -31.04
CA VAL A 456 18.53 19.17 -31.96
C VAL A 456 17.41 18.19 -31.57
N ILE A 457 17.67 17.32 -30.61
CA ILE A 457 16.71 16.35 -30.09
C ILE A 457 17.02 16.07 -28.63
N THR A 458 15.99 15.81 -27.81
CA THR A 458 16.13 15.32 -26.45
C THR A 458 15.69 13.87 -26.36
N LEU A 459 16.58 12.99 -25.87
CA LEU A 459 16.26 11.62 -25.45
C LEU A 459 15.91 11.63 -23.97
N ILE A 460 14.78 11.02 -23.61
CA ILE A 460 14.33 10.89 -22.22
C ILE A 460 14.21 9.40 -21.88
N GLY A 461 15.01 8.94 -20.93
CA GLY A 461 14.96 7.58 -20.41
C GLY A 461 14.97 7.58 -18.89
N ALA A 462 14.85 6.41 -18.28
CA ALA A 462 15.04 6.16 -16.86
C ALA A 462 15.44 4.69 -16.65
N GLY A 463 16.15 4.42 -15.56
CA GLY A 463 16.59 3.06 -15.27
C GLY A 463 17.45 2.49 -16.40
N ILE A 464 17.11 1.27 -16.85
CA ILE A 464 17.93 0.57 -17.86
C ILE A 464 17.98 1.30 -19.20
N THR A 465 16.93 2.01 -19.61
CA THR A 465 16.87 2.68 -20.90
C THR A 465 17.71 3.96 -20.96
N LEU A 466 18.11 4.54 -19.81
CA LEU A 466 19.03 5.67 -19.81
C LEU A 466 20.38 5.29 -20.42
N ARG A 467 20.87 4.09 -20.14
CA ARG A 467 22.13 3.58 -20.72
C ARG A 467 22.03 3.47 -22.25
N GLU A 468 20.92 2.96 -22.74
CA GLU A 468 20.68 2.86 -24.18
C GLU A 468 20.61 4.25 -24.85
N CYS A 469 19.99 5.23 -24.17
CA CYS A 469 19.98 6.62 -24.61
C CYS A 469 21.40 7.23 -24.68
N LEU A 470 22.27 6.96 -23.69
CA LEU A 470 23.65 7.45 -23.70
C LEU A 470 24.47 6.82 -24.82
N THR A 471 24.35 5.50 -25.03
CA THR A 471 25.00 4.80 -26.15
C THR A 471 24.54 5.35 -27.49
N ALA A 472 23.23 5.55 -27.67
CA ALA A 472 22.67 6.13 -28.88
C ALA A 472 23.16 7.58 -29.10
N ALA A 473 23.28 8.38 -28.04
CA ALA A 473 23.79 9.75 -28.13
C ALA A 473 25.26 9.82 -28.58
N ASP A 474 26.10 8.84 -28.18
CA ASP A 474 27.48 8.74 -28.68
C ASP A 474 27.54 8.39 -30.17
N GLU A 475 26.71 7.46 -30.62
CA GLU A 475 26.60 7.12 -32.05
C GLU A 475 26.07 8.26 -32.89
N LEU A 476 25.04 8.99 -32.42
CA LEU A 476 24.47 10.16 -33.07
C LEU A 476 25.49 11.30 -33.17
N ALA A 477 26.28 11.53 -32.13
CA ALA A 477 27.35 12.52 -32.17
C ALA A 477 28.40 12.20 -33.27
N GLY A 478 28.74 10.90 -33.42
CA GLY A 478 29.60 10.45 -34.53
C GLY A 478 29.04 10.72 -35.94
N LYS A 479 27.71 10.92 -36.04
CA LYS A 479 27.00 11.29 -37.26
C LYS A 479 26.73 12.79 -37.38
N GLY A 480 27.21 13.60 -36.43
CA GLY A 480 27.02 15.07 -36.42
C GLY A 480 25.65 15.51 -35.87
N ILE A 481 24.93 14.66 -35.19
CA ILE A 481 23.64 14.98 -34.56
C ILE A 481 23.87 15.18 -33.05
N ALA A 482 23.74 16.43 -32.59
CA ALA A 482 23.87 16.77 -31.19
C ALA A 482 22.58 16.44 -30.44
N VAL A 483 22.73 15.82 -29.26
CA VAL A 483 21.63 15.20 -28.52
C VAL A 483 21.70 15.55 -27.03
N ARG A 484 20.59 16.01 -26.49
CA ARG A 484 20.38 16.09 -25.03
C ARG A 484 19.88 14.75 -24.49
N VAL A 485 20.37 14.33 -23.32
CA VAL A 485 19.89 13.14 -22.61
C VAL A 485 19.43 13.53 -21.21
N ILE A 486 18.17 13.17 -20.90
CA ILE A 486 17.56 13.39 -19.58
C ILE A 486 17.26 12.04 -18.94
N ASP A 487 17.73 11.87 -17.71
CA ASP A 487 17.29 10.83 -16.77
C ASP A 487 16.03 11.31 -16.03
N LEU A 488 14.88 10.77 -16.38
CA LEU A 488 13.58 11.08 -15.76
C LEU A 488 13.28 10.07 -14.63
N TYR A 489 14.17 10.01 -13.67
CA TYR A 489 14.08 9.05 -12.56
C TYR A 489 12.84 9.23 -11.67
N SER A 490 12.29 10.45 -11.58
CA SER A 490 11.00 10.71 -10.93
C SER A 490 9.89 10.73 -11.97
N VAL A 491 9.17 9.60 -12.07
CA VAL A 491 8.08 9.44 -13.03
C VAL A 491 6.81 10.12 -12.51
N LYS A 492 6.63 10.12 -11.17
CA LYS A 492 5.56 10.85 -10.48
C LYS A 492 6.04 11.27 -9.08
N PRO A 493 5.98 12.55 -8.73
CA PRO A 493 5.71 13.66 -9.65
C PRO A 493 6.79 13.77 -10.72
N VAL A 494 6.43 14.34 -11.88
CA VAL A 494 7.35 14.53 -13.00
C VAL A 494 7.98 15.92 -12.96
N ASP A 495 9.24 16.04 -13.36
CA ASP A 495 9.91 17.32 -13.61
C ASP A 495 9.40 17.95 -14.90
N ALA A 496 8.24 18.61 -14.81
CA ALA A 496 7.58 19.23 -15.95
C ALA A 496 8.41 20.40 -16.52
N GLU A 497 9.16 21.13 -15.70
CA GLU A 497 9.95 22.28 -16.12
C GLU A 497 11.11 21.83 -17.02
N ALA A 498 11.83 20.78 -16.60
CA ALA A 498 12.93 20.22 -17.40
C ALA A 498 12.43 19.68 -18.74
N VAL A 499 11.31 18.95 -18.76
CA VAL A 499 10.70 18.42 -19.99
C VAL A 499 10.28 19.54 -20.95
N ILE A 500 9.59 20.58 -20.44
CA ILE A 500 9.14 21.72 -21.23
C ILE A 500 10.34 22.51 -21.79
N LYS A 501 11.34 22.77 -20.95
CA LYS A 501 12.57 23.46 -21.34
C LYS A 501 13.28 22.71 -22.46
N ALA A 502 13.50 21.42 -22.28
CA ALA A 502 14.17 20.59 -23.28
C ALA A 502 13.42 20.57 -24.61
N ALA A 503 12.09 20.41 -24.58
CA ALA A 503 11.26 20.41 -25.78
C ALA A 503 11.31 21.76 -26.54
N LYS A 504 11.36 22.89 -25.81
CA LYS A 504 11.50 24.23 -26.43
C LYS A 504 12.85 24.43 -27.07
N GLU A 505 13.91 24.00 -26.41
CA GLU A 505 15.29 24.24 -26.86
C GLU A 505 15.66 23.31 -28.02
N THR A 506 15.28 22.04 -27.98
CA THR A 506 15.67 21.05 -29.00
C THR A 506 14.61 20.86 -30.11
N GLY A 507 13.34 21.20 -29.86
CA GLY A 507 12.22 21.10 -30.81
C GLY A 507 11.81 19.66 -31.17
N ALA A 508 12.46 18.63 -30.62
CA ALA A 508 12.11 17.22 -30.78
C ALA A 508 12.42 16.44 -29.47
N VAL A 509 11.53 15.52 -29.11
CA VAL A 509 11.65 14.68 -27.95
C VAL A 509 11.42 13.22 -28.34
N LEU A 510 12.27 12.32 -27.86
CA LEU A 510 12.14 10.87 -27.99
C LEU A 510 12.18 10.27 -26.59
N THR A 511 11.11 9.61 -26.15
CA THR A 511 11.09 8.86 -24.88
C THR A 511 11.39 7.40 -25.13
N VAL A 512 12.11 6.78 -24.20
CA VAL A 512 12.50 5.37 -24.26
C VAL A 512 12.22 4.69 -22.93
N GLU A 513 11.40 3.64 -22.95
CA GLU A 513 10.96 2.99 -21.72
C GLU A 513 10.83 1.46 -21.86
N ASP A 514 11.26 0.73 -20.83
CA ASP A 514 11.08 -0.73 -20.69
C ASP A 514 9.78 -1.03 -19.91
N HIS A 515 8.70 -0.52 -20.44
CA HIS A 515 7.33 -0.61 -19.93
C HIS A 515 6.39 -0.64 -21.15
N TRP A 516 5.13 -1.05 -20.95
CA TRP A 516 4.12 -0.88 -22.00
C TRP A 516 3.99 0.58 -22.40
N ALA A 517 3.60 0.81 -23.66
CA ALA A 517 3.38 2.17 -24.17
C ALA A 517 2.28 2.93 -23.38
N GLU A 518 1.33 2.20 -22.81
CA GLU A 518 0.22 2.73 -22.04
C GLU A 518 0.64 3.01 -20.59
N GLY A 519 0.41 4.22 -20.14
CA GLY A 519 0.62 4.64 -18.75
C GLY A 519 2.07 4.83 -18.31
N GLY A 520 3.05 4.62 -19.20
CA GLY A 520 4.48 4.73 -18.90
C GLY A 520 5.04 6.17 -19.01
N ILE A 521 6.37 6.26 -19.10
CA ILE A 521 7.11 7.55 -19.18
C ILE A 521 6.70 8.37 -20.39
N GLY A 522 6.51 7.72 -21.54
CA GLY A 522 6.12 8.40 -22.78
C GLY A 522 4.78 9.13 -22.66
N GLU A 523 3.79 8.56 -21.96
CA GLU A 523 2.52 9.23 -21.70
C GLU A 523 2.65 10.37 -20.68
N VAL A 524 3.51 10.21 -19.67
CA VAL A 524 3.80 11.30 -18.73
C VAL A 524 4.33 12.52 -19.47
N VAL A 525 5.35 12.32 -20.32
CA VAL A 525 5.96 13.38 -21.11
C VAL A 525 4.95 13.98 -22.09
N ALA A 526 4.17 13.15 -22.78
CA ALA A 526 3.11 13.62 -23.70
C ALA A 526 2.08 14.50 -22.97
N GLY A 527 1.66 14.10 -21.76
CA GLY A 527 0.74 14.88 -20.92
C GLY A 527 1.30 16.23 -20.50
N VAL A 528 2.57 16.30 -20.10
CA VAL A 528 3.27 17.55 -19.78
C VAL A 528 3.33 18.47 -21.00
N LEU A 529 3.73 17.95 -22.16
CA LEU A 529 3.86 18.74 -23.39
C LEU A 529 2.50 19.26 -23.89
N ALA A 530 1.47 18.42 -23.87
CA ALA A 530 0.11 18.82 -24.24
C ALA A 530 -0.43 19.95 -23.35
N GLY A 531 -0.18 19.87 -22.03
CA GLY A 531 -0.59 20.91 -21.08
C GLY A 531 0.21 22.21 -21.17
N SER A 532 1.43 22.17 -21.73
CA SER A 532 2.35 23.32 -21.80
C SER A 532 2.12 24.27 -22.97
N GLY A 533 1.41 23.83 -24.01
CA GLY A 533 1.27 24.56 -25.28
C GLY A 533 2.54 24.63 -26.13
N VAL A 534 3.59 23.87 -25.80
CA VAL A 534 4.84 23.79 -26.59
C VAL A 534 4.61 22.93 -27.80
N SER A 535 4.94 23.50 -28.99
CA SER A 535 4.95 22.73 -30.25
C SER A 535 6.28 22.00 -30.37
N THR A 536 6.26 20.67 -30.29
CA THR A 536 7.43 19.80 -30.43
C THR A 536 7.03 18.50 -31.11
N LYS A 537 7.98 17.85 -31.77
CA LYS A 537 7.79 16.48 -32.25
C LYS A 537 8.04 15.54 -31.10
N LEU A 538 7.12 14.61 -30.85
CA LEU A 538 7.27 13.55 -29.85
C LEU A 538 7.17 12.19 -30.53
N GLU A 539 8.18 11.36 -30.35
CA GLU A 539 8.14 9.92 -30.64
C GLU A 539 8.38 9.13 -29.33
N ARG A 540 7.79 7.95 -29.22
CA ARG A 540 7.89 7.11 -28.03
C ARG A 540 8.34 5.71 -28.44
N LEU A 541 9.43 5.22 -27.86
CA LEU A 541 9.86 3.84 -27.92
C LEU A 541 9.51 3.15 -26.60
N ALA A 542 8.74 2.08 -26.67
CA ALA A 542 8.23 1.34 -25.52
C ALA A 542 8.04 -0.12 -25.92
N VAL A 543 7.82 -0.99 -24.95
CA VAL A 543 7.47 -2.38 -25.23
C VAL A 543 6.04 -2.43 -25.78
N THR A 544 5.88 -2.96 -27.00
CA THR A 544 4.59 -3.01 -27.71
C THR A 544 4.12 -4.42 -28.04
N GLU A 545 5.01 -5.40 -27.90
CA GLU A 545 4.70 -6.81 -28.12
C GLU A 545 5.06 -7.64 -26.88
N ARG A 546 4.33 -8.73 -26.65
CA ARG A 546 4.61 -9.62 -25.52
C ARG A 546 6.03 -10.20 -25.65
N PRO A 547 6.93 -9.91 -24.69
CA PRO A 547 8.29 -10.41 -24.75
C PRO A 547 8.34 -11.93 -24.53
N GLY A 548 9.46 -12.52 -24.93
CA GLY A 548 9.82 -13.91 -24.61
C GLY A 548 10.83 -14.00 -23.47
N SER A 549 11.50 -15.13 -23.36
CA SER A 549 12.68 -15.35 -22.52
C SER A 549 13.94 -15.27 -23.39
N GLY A 550 15.00 -14.66 -22.86
CA GLY A 550 16.27 -14.56 -23.58
C GLY A 550 17.32 -13.73 -22.83
N PRO A 551 18.50 -13.50 -23.42
CA PRO A 551 19.45 -12.54 -22.88
C PRO A 551 18.86 -11.11 -22.86
N PRO A 552 19.17 -10.29 -21.84
CA PRO A 552 18.64 -8.93 -21.74
C PRO A 552 18.85 -8.07 -23.01
N VAL A 553 20.03 -8.15 -23.62
CA VAL A 553 20.37 -7.40 -24.84
C VAL A 553 19.46 -7.76 -26.02
N ASP A 554 19.15 -9.05 -26.18
CA ASP A 554 18.26 -9.50 -27.27
C ASP A 554 16.81 -9.06 -27.04
N LEU A 555 16.39 -9.03 -25.78
CA LEU A 555 15.03 -8.61 -25.41
C LEU A 555 14.85 -7.09 -25.54
N LEU A 556 15.86 -6.27 -25.22
CA LEU A 556 15.83 -4.83 -25.48
C LEU A 556 15.76 -4.54 -26.98
N ALA A 557 16.55 -5.26 -27.78
CA ALA A 557 16.52 -5.15 -29.25
C ALA A 557 15.16 -5.60 -29.84
N ALA A 558 14.63 -6.75 -29.39
CA ALA A 558 13.33 -7.23 -29.82
C ALA A 558 12.17 -6.30 -29.44
N ALA A 559 12.28 -5.61 -28.29
CA ALA A 559 11.32 -4.59 -27.87
C ALA A 559 11.49 -3.24 -28.60
N GLY A 560 12.55 -3.06 -29.39
CA GLY A 560 12.80 -1.82 -30.13
C GLY A 560 13.23 -0.65 -29.25
N ILE A 561 13.85 -0.92 -28.09
CA ILE A 561 14.25 0.08 -27.10
C ILE A 561 15.77 0.09 -26.83
N ASP A 562 16.55 -0.60 -27.63
CA ASP A 562 18.01 -0.56 -27.63
C ASP A 562 18.59 0.67 -28.34
N ALA A 563 19.90 0.90 -28.23
CA ALA A 563 20.59 2.03 -28.81
C ALA A 563 20.41 2.13 -30.33
N ALA A 564 20.39 1.02 -31.08
CA ALA A 564 20.23 1.02 -32.53
C ALA A 564 18.84 1.53 -32.97
N HIS A 565 17.79 1.13 -32.28
CA HIS A 565 16.43 1.62 -32.54
C HIS A 565 16.28 3.09 -32.14
N ILE A 566 16.91 3.53 -31.05
CA ILE A 566 16.93 4.93 -30.61
C ILE A 566 17.61 5.80 -31.66
N VAL A 567 18.79 5.39 -32.19
CA VAL A 567 19.49 6.09 -33.27
C VAL A 567 18.59 6.22 -34.49
N SER A 568 17.98 5.12 -34.92
CA SER A 568 17.10 5.12 -36.10
C SER A 568 15.89 6.05 -35.94
N ALA A 569 15.28 6.07 -34.76
CA ALA A 569 14.17 6.97 -34.42
C ALA A 569 14.62 8.45 -34.41
N ALA A 570 15.75 8.75 -33.79
CA ALA A 570 16.30 10.09 -33.71
C ALA A 570 16.64 10.66 -35.13
N GLU A 571 17.23 9.84 -36.00
CA GLU A 571 17.49 10.22 -37.41
C GLU A 571 16.19 10.52 -38.15
N ARG A 572 15.14 9.72 -38.00
CA ARG A 572 13.82 9.98 -38.62
C ARG A 572 13.23 11.32 -38.18
N ILE A 573 13.24 11.58 -36.87
CA ILE A 573 12.65 12.80 -36.31
C ILE A 573 13.41 14.04 -36.79
N THR A 574 14.75 13.99 -36.83
CA THR A 574 15.60 15.12 -37.16
C THR A 574 15.67 15.37 -38.66
N SER A 575 15.64 14.34 -39.53
CA SER A 575 15.65 14.49 -40.99
C SER A 575 14.35 15.05 -41.57
N ALA A 576 13.25 14.98 -40.84
CA ALA A 576 11.95 15.53 -41.22
C ALA A 576 11.78 17.02 -40.81
N ARG A 577 12.89 17.73 -40.53
CA ARG A 577 12.94 19.19 -40.22
C ARG A 577 12.97 20.06 -41.47
#